data_73b1ea1901f11db3850c47ab9214fc97
#
_entry.id   73b1ea1901f11db3850c47ab9214fc97
#
_cell.length_a   1.000
_cell.length_b   1.000
_cell.length_c   1.000
_cell.angle_alpha   90.00
_cell.angle_beta   90.00
_cell.angle_gamma   90.00
#
_symmetry.space_group_name_H-M   'P 1'
#
loop_
_entity.id
_entity.type
_entity.pdbx_description
1 polymer ?
#
loop_
_entity_poly.entity_id
_entity_poly.type
_entity_poly.pdbx_seq_one_letter_code
_entity_poly.pdbx_strand_id
1 'polypeptide(L)'
;MKRSAPGLILTVLLLLSACGSPNPQDKAQPADNSAQAYIENKGSDTLVNLALAWAERYQNDHPEVQISVTGGGSGTGFTALINGTIDIANASRDIKPEEIEEAKKNGFEPIEFVVANDAIAVIVNPENPVSQLTLEQISRIYKGELTNWKELGGDDRPIVRLSRETNSGTHVYFLETVIRLGSTEDKSIFSADTLLLPSSEGIIAEVSDNPNAIGYDGLGYVTPEVKTVSLAKSAGEPYILPSAQTVINKEYPISRHLFMYSRGQPQGAEKAYLEWILSPEAQAIVTELGFVPIIPTE
;
A
#
# COMPACT_ATOMS: atom_id res chain seq x y z
N MET A 1 57.53 -38.75 42.18
CA MET A 1 57.59 -40.22 42.46
C MET A 1 56.71 -40.96 41.47
N LYS A 2 57.38 -41.79 40.65
CA LYS A 2 57.02 -43.12 40.16
C LYS A 2 55.65 -43.28 39.44
N ARG A 3 55.63 -43.42 38.06
CA ARG A 3 55.61 -44.74 37.31
C ARG A 3 54.19 -45.30 37.25
N SER A 4 53.56 -45.72 36.17
CA SER A 4 53.99 -46.51 34.99
C SER A 4 52.89 -46.55 33.95
N ALA A 5 53.19 -46.60 32.65
CA ALA A 5 52.44 -47.26 31.59
C ALA A 5 52.68 -48.79 31.70
N PRO A 6 52.03 -49.69 30.96
CA PRO A 6 51.75 -49.71 29.53
C PRO A 6 50.47 -50.51 29.15
N GLY A 7 50.20 -50.65 27.83
CA GLY A 7 49.39 -51.77 27.31
C GLY A 7 48.77 -51.55 25.94
N LEU A 8 49.53 -51.74 24.92
CA LEU A 8 49.18 -51.88 23.51
C LEU A 8 48.42 -53.20 23.28
N ILE A 9 47.24 -53.20 22.65
CA ILE A 9 46.74 -54.32 21.85
C ILE A 9 46.05 -53.80 20.60
N LEU A 10 46.71 -54.09 19.49
CA LEU A 10 46.31 -53.96 18.10
C LEU A 10 45.45 -55.15 17.72
N THR A 11 44.19 -54.97 17.35
CA THR A 11 43.41 -56.02 16.71
C THR A 11 42.89 -55.55 15.39
N VAL A 12 43.53 -56.01 14.31
CA VAL A 12 43.11 -55.89 12.92
C VAL A 12 41.96 -56.86 12.69
N LEU A 13 40.85 -56.44 12.24
CA LEU A 13 39.81 -57.28 11.66
C LEU A 13 39.47 -56.78 10.23
N LEU A 14 39.97 -57.54 9.28
CA LEU A 14 39.53 -57.51 7.88
C LEU A 14 38.15 -58.15 7.79
N LEU A 15 37.18 -57.42 7.18
CA LEU A 15 35.97 -58.05 6.64
C LEU A 15 35.59 -57.41 5.30
N LEU A 16 35.83 -58.13 4.27
CA LEU A 16 35.06 -58.46 3.06
C LEU A 16 34.13 -57.40 2.46
N SER A 17 34.57 -56.97 1.32
CA SER A 17 33.81 -56.31 0.28
C SER A 17 32.60 -57.14 -0.18
N ALA A 18 31.36 -56.57 -0.03
CA ALA A 18 30.21 -57.05 -0.75
C ALA A 18 29.91 -56.06 -1.89
N CYS A 19 30.22 -56.47 -3.11
CA CYS A 19 29.76 -55.82 -4.32
C CYS A 19 28.23 -55.98 -4.45
N GLY A 20 27.45 -54.92 -4.14
CA GLY A 20 26.07 -54.80 -4.53
C GLY A 20 26.00 -54.11 -5.90
N SER A 21 25.52 -54.84 -6.90
CA SER A 21 25.27 -54.29 -8.25
C SER A 21 24.30 -53.09 -8.22
N PRO A 22 24.55 -52.00 -8.94
CA PRO A 22 23.59 -50.91 -9.05
C PRO A 22 22.38 -51.40 -9.85
N ASN A 23 21.20 -51.28 -9.23
CA ASN A 23 19.91 -51.51 -9.87
C ASN A 23 19.66 -50.37 -10.86
N PRO A 24 19.44 -50.60 -12.19
CA PRO A 24 19.33 -49.56 -13.19
C PRO A 24 17.90 -49.01 -13.30
N GLN A 25 17.16 -48.82 -12.20
CA GLN A 25 15.78 -48.29 -12.24
C GLN A 25 15.51 -47.12 -11.33
N ASP A 26 16.49 -46.49 -10.72
CA ASP A 26 16.28 -45.12 -10.24
C ASP A 26 16.42 -44.15 -11.44
N LYS A 27 15.32 -44.00 -12.16
CA LYS A 27 15.13 -42.81 -12.99
C LYS A 27 15.09 -41.63 -12.01
N ALA A 28 16.24 -40.96 -11.86
CA ALA A 28 16.25 -39.62 -11.29
C ALA A 28 15.17 -38.83 -12.07
N GLN A 29 14.07 -38.47 -11.39
CA GLN A 29 13.20 -37.40 -11.86
C GLN A 29 14.12 -36.22 -12.15
N PRO A 30 13.98 -35.56 -13.32
CA PRO A 30 14.65 -34.30 -13.52
C PRO A 30 14.19 -33.43 -12.35
N ALA A 31 15.11 -32.97 -11.51
CA ALA A 31 14.83 -31.84 -10.64
C ALA A 31 14.38 -30.74 -11.58
N ASP A 32 13.12 -30.36 -11.45
CA ASP A 32 12.56 -29.17 -12.11
C ASP A 32 13.34 -27.96 -11.56
N ASN A 33 14.44 -27.66 -12.25
CA ASN A 33 15.33 -26.57 -11.92
C ASN A 33 14.79 -25.29 -12.61
N SER A 34 13.46 -25.08 -12.56
CA SER A 34 12.89 -23.78 -12.85
C SER A 34 13.40 -22.85 -11.76
N ALA A 35 14.33 -21.98 -12.12
CA ALA A 35 14.83 -20.96 -11.19
C ALA A 35 13.62 -20.19 -10.68
N GLN A 36 13.36 -20.27 -9.39
CA GLN A 36 12.26 -19.58 -8.73
C GLN A 36 12.45 -18.07 -8.94
N ALA A 37 11.47 -17.43 -9.56
CA ALA A 37 11.48 -15.98 -9.74
C ALA A 37 11.05 -15.33 -8.43
N TYR A 38 11.70 -14.24 -8.06
CA TYR A 38 11.39 -13.46 -6.87
C TYR A 38 11.07 -12.02 -7.27
N ILE A 39 9.97 -11.47 -6.73
CA ILE A 39 9.54 -10.09 -6.96
C ILE A 39 9.39 -9.40 -5.61
N GLU A 40 10.15 -8.33 -5.40
CA GLU A 40 10.01 -7.46 -4.23
C GLU A 40 9.12 -6.27 -4.55
N ASN A 41 7.98 -6.19 -3.88
CA ASN A 41 7.00 -5.13 -3.99
C ASN A 41 6.94 -4.35 -2.67
N LYS A 42 7.11 -3.03 -2.73
CA LYS A 42 7.12 -2.19 -1.52
C LYS A 42 6.54 -0.81 -1.78
N GLY A 43 5.92 -0.21 -0.76
CA GLY A 43 5.55 1.20 -0.85
C GLY A 43 4.28 1.58 -0.12
N SER A 44 3.30 2.08 -0.84
CA SER A 44 2.06 2.66 -0.28
C SER A 44 1.30 1.69 0.62
N ASP A 45 1.06 2.10 1.86
CA ASP A 45 0.22 1.31 2.79
C ASP A 45 -1.23 1.24 2.30
N THR A 46 -1.73 2.24 1.57
CA THR A 46 -3.05 2.17 0.92
C THR A 46 -3.19 0.95 0.02
N LEU A 47 -2.10 0.51 -0.62
CA LEU A 47 -2.09 -0.64 -1.55
C LEU A 47 -1.71 -1.97 -0.89
N VAL A 48 -1.26 -2.00 0.37
CA VAL A 48 -0.72 -3.22 0.98
C VAL A 48 -1.71 -4.38 0.91
N ASN A 49 -2.96 -4.19 1.37
CA ASN A 49 -3.95 -5.26 1.40
C ASN A 49 -4.30 -5.75 -0.01
N LEU A 50 -4.42 -4.83 -0.97
CA LEU A 50 -4.70 -5.16 -2.36
C LEU A 50 -3.50 -5.88 -3.01
N ALA A 51 -2.29 -5.39 -2.79
CA ALA A 51 -1.07 -6.01 -3.33
C ALA A 51 -0.80 -7.40 -2.72
N LEU A 52 -1.12 -7.61 -1.42
CA LEU A 52 -1.07 -8.93 -0.78
C LEU A 52 -2.07 -9.90 -1.40
N ALA A 53 -3.32 -9.46 -1.61
CA ALA A 53 -4.35 -10.29 -2.24
C ALA A 53 -3.98 -10.66 -3.68
N TRP A 54 -3.45 -9.74 -4.46
CA TRP A 54 -2.92 -10.02 -5.80
C TRP A 54 -1.74 -11.00 -5.76
N ALA A 55 -0.79 -10.78 -4.85
CA ALA A 55 0.37 -11.67 -4.71
C ALA A 55 -0.06 -13.09 -4.34
N GLU A 56 -0.95 -13.25 -3.36
CA GLU A 56 -1.49 -14.54 -2.95
C GLU A 56 -2.20 -15.24 -4.12
N ARG A 57 -3.10 -14.54 -4.81
CA ARG A 57 -3.85 -15.11 -5.93
C ARG A 57 -2.94 -15.52 -7.08
N TYR A 58 -1.99 -14.66 -7.46
CA TYR A 58 -1.04 -14.94 -8.54
C TYR A 58 -0.14 -16.13 -8.21
N GLN A 59 0.41 -16.20 -7.00
CA GLN A 59 1.30 -17.30 -6.57
C GLN A 59 0.58 -18.66 -6.51
N ASN A 60 -0.72 -18.69 -6.26
CA ASN A 60 -1.49 -19.93 -6.29
C ASN A 60 -1.51 -20.56 -7.69
N ASP A 61 -1.53 -19.75 -8.74
CA ASP A 61 -1.52 -20.21 -10.13
C ASP A 61 -0.09 -20.29 -10.72
N HIS A 62 0.87 -19.59 -10.11
CA HIS A 62 2.26 -19.48 -10.51
C HIS A 62 3.22 -19.81 -9.34
N PRO A 63 3.27 -21.07 -8.89
CA PRO A 63 4.06 -21.45 -7.71
C PRO A 63 5.58 -21.28 -7.91
N GLU A 64 6.05 -21.11 -9.14
CA GLU A 64 7.44 -20.79 -9.49
C GLU A 64 7.80 -19.31 -9.23
N VAL A 65 6.81 -18.44 -8.93
CA VAL A 65 7.02 -17.02 -8.65
C VAL A 65 6.76 -16.76 -7.17
N GLN A 66 7.71 -16.12 -6.49
CA GLN A 66 7.52 -15.62 -5.13
C GLN A 66 7.44 -14.11 -5.11
N ILE A 67 6.40 -13.57 -4.48
CA ILE A 67 6.16 -12.14 -4.39
C ILE A 67 6.11 -11.74 -2.92
N SER A 68 7.01 -10.86 -2.52
CA SER A 68 7.00 -10.25 -1.20
C SER A 68 6.35 -8.86 -1.28
N VAL A 69 5.46 -8.56 -0.35
CA VAL A 69 4.77 -7.25 -0.28
C VAL A 69 5.06 -6.61 1.07
N THR A 70 5.53 -5.37 1.05
CA THR A 70 5.77 -4.58 2.27
C THR A 70 5.26 -3.15 2.12
N GLY A 71 4.73 -2.58 3.20
CA GLY A 71 4.30 -1.18 3.28
C GLY A 71 5.45 -0.21 3.56
N GLY A 72 5.11 0.92 4.16
CA GLY A 72 6.05 1.96 4.60
C GLY A 72 5.91 3.28 3.86
N GLY A 73 4.82 3.45 3.08
CA GLY A 73 4.48 4.67 2.34
C GLY A 73 5.11 4.76 0.95
N SER A 74 4.45 5.50 0.05
CA SER A 74 4.87 5.67 -1.36
C SER A 74 6.28 6.23 -1.50
N GLY A 75 6.69 7.18 -0.64
CA GLY A 75 8.03 7.75 -0.65
C GLY A 75 9.11 6.72 -0.34
N THR A 76 8.84 5.79 0.58
CA THR A 76 9.75 4.68 0.90
C THR A 76 9.86 3.72 -0.29
N GLY A 77 8.73 3.43 -0.97
CA GLY A 77 8.72 2.63 -2.20
C GLY A 77 9.58 3.26 -3.30
N PHE A 78 9.38 4.54 -3.60
CA PHE A 78 10.19 5.24 -4.61
C PHE A 78 11.68 5.27 -4.26
N THR A 79 12.02 5.53 -3.00
CA THR A 79 13.41 5.47 -2.56
C THR A 79 14.03 4.09 -2.77
N ALA A 80 13.31 3.03 -2.44
CA ALA A 80 13.77 1.65 -2.60
C ALA A 80 13.92 1.27 -4.09
N LEU A 81 12.97 1.67 -4.95
CA LEU A 81 13.03 1.47 -6.40
C LEU A 81 14.23 2.18 -7.02
N ILE A 82 14.45 3.45 -6.65
CA ILE A 82 15.56 4.27 -7.12
C ILE A 82 16.91 3.63 -6.73
N ASN A 83 17.02 3.11 -5.51
CA ASN A 83 18.21 2.42 -5.02
C ASN A 83 18.36 0.99 -5.58
N GLY A 84 17.40 0.46 -6.32
CA GLY A 84 17.44 -0.88 -6.90
C GLY A 84 17.35 -2.01 -5.88
N THR A 85 16.68 -1.77 -4.76
CA THR A 85 16.47 -2.76 -3.69
C THR A 85 15.11 -3.46 -3.77
N ILE A 86 14.26 -3.04 -4.70
CA ILE A 86 12.97 -3.65 -5.01
C ILE A 86 12.73 -3.63 -6.52
N ASP A 87 11.79 -4.44 -6.99
CA ASP A 87 11.37 -4.51 -8.39
C ASP A 87 10.20 -3.58 -8.68
N ILE A 88 9.20 -3.56 -7.79
CA ILE A 88 7.95 -2.81 -7.96
C ILE A 88 7.73 -1.87 -6.77
N ALA A 89 7.53 -0.56 -7.05
CA ALA A 89 7.09 0.40 -6.05
C ALA A 89 5.58 0.62 -6.12
N ASN A 90 4.86 0.37 -5.00
CA ASN A 90 3.46 0.75 -4.84
C ASN A 90 3.35 2.22 -4.48
N ALA A 91 2.44 2.94 -5.15
CA ALA A 91 2.24 4.36 -4.88
C ALA A 91 0.77 4.76 -4.91
N SER A 92 0.42 5.68 -4.02
CA SER A 92 -0.90 6.32 -3.92
C SER A 92 -0.81 7.83 -4.20
N ARG A 93 0.18 8.23 -4.94
CA ARG A 93 0.42 9.53 -5.57
C ARG A 93 1.31 9.33 -6.78
N ASP A 94 1.31 10.31 -7.67
CA ASP A 94 2.28 10.36 -8.77
C ASP A 94 3.72 10.40 -8.25
N ILE A 95 4.64 9.84 -9.03
CA ILE A 95 6.07 10.01 -8.79
C ILE A 95 6.44 11.48 -9.01
N LYS A 96 7.25 12.03 -8.13
CA LYS A 96 7.65 13.44 -8.20
C LYS A 96 8.74 13.67 -9.24
N PRO A 97 8.81 14.88 -9.83
CA PRO A 97 9.88 15.21 -10.79
C PRO A 97 11.27 14.95 -10.26
N GLU A 98 11.54 15.29 -8.98
CA GLU A 98 12.85 15.04 -8.34
C GLU A 98 13.17 13.54 -8.18
N GLU A 99 12.14 12.69 -7.95
CA GLU A 99 12.29 11.23 -7.87
C GLU A 99 12.61 10.65 -9.26
N ILE A 100 11.96 11.16 -10.33
CA ILE A 100 12.27 10.79 -11.72
C ILE A 100 13.70 11.16 -12.08
N GLU A 101 14.13 12.38 -11.76
CA GLU A 101 15.49 12.82 -12.04
C GLU A 101 16.54 12.00 -11.28
N GLU A 102 16.25 11.58 -10.07
CA GLU A 102 17.15 10.70 -9.31
C GLU A 102 17.21 9.28 -9.90
N ALA A 103 16.08 8.74 -10.36
CA ALA A 103 16.03 7.46 -11.08
C ALA A 103 16.87 7.51 -12.36
N LYS A 104 16.78 8.60 -13.13
CA LYS A 104 17.57 8.79 -14.36
C LYS A 104 19.07 8.87 -14.07
N LYS A 105 19.49 9.53 -12.97
CA LYS A 105 20.89 9.51 -12.54
C LYS A 105 21.38 8.11 -12.20
N ASN A 106 20.49 7.24 -11.70
CA ASN A 106 20.78 5.84 -11.44
C ASN A 106 20.61 4.93 -12.68
N GLY A 107 20.43 5.50 -13.87
CA GLY A 107 20.49 4.83 -15.17
C GLY A 107 19.22 4.17 -15.62
N PHE A 108 18.05 4.56 -15.09
CA PHE A 108 16.76 4.02 -15.56
C PHE A 108 15.65 5.09 -15.54
N GLU A 109 14.58 4.81 -16.27
CA GLU A 109 13.34 5.60 -16.25
C GLU A 109 12.23 4.74 -15.64
N PRO A 110 11.56 5.19 -14.56
CA PRO A 110 10.45 4.46 -13.96
C PRO A 110 9.29 4.32 -14.95
N ILE A 111 8.71 3.14 -15.04
CA ILE A 111 7.52 2.90 -15.86
C ILE A 111 6.30 2.81 -14.94
N GLU A 112 5.30 3.60 -15.26
CA GLU A 112 4.07 3.73 -14.50
C GLU A 112 2.99 2.76 -15.00
N PHE A 113 2.32 2.13 -14.04
CA PHE A 113 1.12 1.32 -14.26
C PHE A 113 0.01 1.85 -13.34
N VAL A 114 -1.06 2.37 -13.92
CA VAL A 114 -2.29 2.64 -13.15
C VAL A 114 -2.96 1.30 -12.88
N VAL A 115 -3.10 0.93 -11.62
CA VAL A 115 -3.57 -0.42 -11.23
C VAL A 115 -4.96 -0.43 -10.57
N ALA A 116 -5.39 0.69 -10.02
CA ALA A 116 -6.73 0.88 -9.44
C ALA A 116 -7.04 2.38 -9.32
N ASN A 117 -8.28 2.70 -8.98
CA ASN A 117 -8.66 4.02 -8.50
C ASN A 117 -9.08 3.94 -7.04
N ASP A 118 -8.97 5.05 -6.33
CA ASP A 118 -9.28 5.17 -4.91
C ASP A 118 -10.03 6.48 -4.64
N ALA A 119 -10.99 6.43 -3.72
CA ALA A 119 -11.57 7.62 -3.11
C ALA A 119 -10.93 7.84 -1.74
N ILE A 120 -10.54 9.07 -1.44
CA ILE A 120 -10.13 9.41 -0.08
C ILE A 120 -11.38 9.70 0.75
N ALA A 121 -11.78 8.77 1.58
CA ALA A 121 -12.87 8.95 2.52
C ALA A 121 -12.41 9.82 3.69
N VAL A 122 -13.14 10.88 3.99
CA VAL A 122 -13.03 11.61 5.25
C VAL A 122 -13.95 10.93 6.26
N ILE A 123 -13.38 10.56 7.39
CA ILE A 123 -14.03 9.72 8.40
C ILE A 123 -14.02 10.38 9.76
N VAL A 124 -15.08 10.14 10.50
CA VAL A 124 -15.25 10.56 11.91
C VAL A 124 -15.78 9.39 12.73
N ASN A 125 -15.72 9.51 14.05
CA ASN A 125 -16.35 8.54 14.93
C ASN A 125 -17.87 8.47 14.65
N PRO A 126 -18.52 7.30 14.73
CA PRO A 126 -19.98 7.17 14.52
C PRO A 126 -20.85 8.05 15.41
N GLU A 127 -20.38 8.39 16.63
CA GLU A 127 -21.09 9.28 17.56
C GLU A 127 -21.03 10.76 17.16
N ASN A 128 -20.11 11.16 16.27
CA ASN A 128 -20.01 12.56 15.82
C ASN A 128 -21.22 12.92 14.95
N PRO A 129 -22.02 13.97 15.27
CA PRO A 129 -23.22 14.32 14.52
C PRO A 129 -22.91 14.91 13.13
N VAL A 130 -21.69 15.42 12.90
CA VAL A 130 -21.30 16.01 11.59
C VAL A 130 -21.27 14.94 10.53
N SER A 131 -21.97 15.16 9.42
CA SER A 131 -22.12 14.20 8.31
C SER A 131 -21.80 14.80 6.94
N GLN A 132 -21.58 16.11 6.86
CA GLN A 132 -21.36 16.85 5.63
C GLN A 132 -20.30 17.93 5.84
N LEU A 133 -19.30 18.00 4.97
CA LEU A 133 -18.25 19.01 4.98
C LEU A 133 -17.91 19.44 3.55
N THR A 134 -17.58 20.72 3.37
CA THR A 134 -16.95 21.19 2.13
C THR A 134 -15.44 20.96 2.17
N LEU A 135 -14.77 20.92 1.01
CA LEU A 135 -13.30 20.83 0.97
C LEU A 135 -12.65 22.01 1.68
N GLU A 136 -13.24 23.21 1.60
CA GLU A 136 -12.75 24.39 2.33
C GLU A 136 -12.83 24.19 3.86
N GLN A 137 -13.94 23.66 4.38
CA GLN A 137 -14.06 23.37 5.81
C GLN A 137 -13.02 22.35 6.27
N ILE A 138 -12.79 21.29 5.49
CA ILE A 138 -11.76 20.28 5.78
C ILE A 138 -10.37 20.93 5.75
N SER A 139 -10.06 21.74 4.75
CA SER A 139 -8.81 22.50 4.67
C SER A 139 -8.59 23.33 5.93
N ARG A 140 -9.59 24.09 6.38
CA ARG A 140 -9.53 24.91 7.58
C ARG A 140 -9.40 24.10 8.87
N ILE A 141 -10.03 22.93 8.95
CA ILE A 141 -9.83 22.00 10.05
C ILE A 141 -8.35 21.62 10.14
N TYR A 142 -7.79 21.11 9.04
CA TYR A 142 -6.41 20.60 9.05
C TYR A 142 -5.34 21.70 9.10
N LYS A 143 -5.68 22.94 8.76
CA LYS A 143 -4.83 24.12 9.02
C LYS A 143 -4.90 24.59 10.48
N GLY A 144 -5.82 24.06 11.29
CA GLY A 144 -6.02 24.46 12.70
C GLY A 144 -6.83 25.74 12.86
N GLU A 145 -7.53 26.19 11.83
CA GLU A 145 -8.41 27.38 11.87
C GLU A 145 -9.77 27.06 12.50
N LEU A 146 -10.28 25.83 12.29
CA LEU A 146 -11.46 25.28 12.93
C LEU A 146 -10.99 24.24 13.94
N THR A 147 -11.28 24.47 15.21
CA THR A 147 -10.71 23.65 16.30
C THR A 147 -11.78 22.97 17.16
N ASN A 148 -13.04 23.29 16.94
CA ASN A 148 -14.15 22.76 17.72
C ASN A 148 -15.28 22.32 16.78
N TRP A 149 -15.84 21.14 17.03
CA TRP A 149 -16.93 20.58 16.22
C TRP A 149 -18.19 21.45 16.19
N LYS A 150 -18.47 22.25 17.25
CA LYS A 150 -19.61 23.18 17.24
C LYS A 150 -19.57 24.22 16.14
N GLU A 151 -18.40 24.56 15.65
CA GLU A 151 -18.23 25.50 14.52
C GLU A 151 -18.76 24.90 13.21
N LEU A 152 -18.97 23.58 13.18
CA LEU A 152 -19.46 22.80 12.05
C LEU A 152 -20.83 22.17 12.30
N GLY A 153 -21.53 22.60 13.35
CA GLY A 153 -22.84 22.07 13.72
C GLY A 153 -22.82 20.79 14.55
N GLY A 154 -21.65 20.43 15.04
CA GLY A 154 -21.46 19.31 15.96
C GLY A 154 -21.52 19.72 17.44
N ASP A 155 -21.11 18.81 18.34
CA ASP A 155 -21.03 19.03 19.77
C ASP A 155 -19.94 20.05 20.14
N ASP A 156 -20.02 20.61 21.36
CA ASP A 156 -18.95 21.47 21.89
C ASP A 156 -17.77 20.61 22.38
N ARG A 157 -16.97 20.13 21.42
CA ARG A 157 -15.82 19.25 21.63
C ARG A 157 -14.66 19.68 20.72
N PRO A 158 -13.40 19.55 21.17
CA PRO A 158 -12.24 19.84 20.34
C PRO A 158 -12.16 18.85 19.16
N ILE A 159 -11.59 19.29 18.05
CA ILE A 159 -11.30 18.44 16.90
C ILE A 159 -9.90 17.85 17.06
N VAL A 160 -9.79 16.51 17.10
CA VAL A 160 -8.54 15.77 17.04
C VAL A 160 -8.25 15.38 15.60
N ARG A 161 -7.20 15.95 15.02
CA ARG A 161 -6.82 15.76 13.61
C ARG A 161 -5.86 14.59 13.49
N LEU A 162 -6.19 13.64 12.62
CA LEU A 162 -5.36 12.48 12.34
C LEU A 162 -4.92 12.56 10.88
N SER A 163 -3.66 12.26 10.63
CA SER A 163 -3.07 12.17 9.30
C SER A 163 -2.11 10.99 9.24
N ARG A 164 -1.72 10.64 8.03
CA ARG A 164 -0.64 9.69 7.79
C ARG A 164 0.71 10.38 7.92
N GLU A 165 1.77 9.60 8.12
CA GLU A 165 3.14 10.09 8.11
C GLU A 165 3.51 10.75 6.78
N THR A 166 4.53 11.61 6.77
CA THR A 166 4.91 12.46 5.63
C THR A 166 5.45 11.70 4.42
N ASN A 167 5.90 10.45 4.60
CA ASN A 167 6.30 9.52 3.53
C ASN A 167 5.10 8.82 2.85
N SER A 168 3.90 8.94 3.44
CA SER A 168 2.66 8.41 2.87
C SER A 168 2.24 9.20 1.63
N GLY A 169 1.93 8.49 0.53
CA GLY A 169 1.34 9.09 -0.66
C GLY A 169 -0.03 9.70 -0.37
N THR A 170 -0.80 9.13 0.57
CA THR A 170 -2.10 9.65 0.99
C THR A 170 -1.94 10.98 1.72
N HIS A 171 -0.93 11.14 2.59
CA HIS A 171 -0.61 12.39 3.22
C HIS A 171 -0.27 13.49 2.19
N VAL A 172 0.60 13.18 1.24
CA VAL A 172 1.02 14.15 0.19
C VAL A 172 -0.18 14.54 -0.68
N TYR A 173 -0.94 13.57 -1.17
CA TYR A 173 -2.13 13.82 -1.98
C TYR A 173 -3.16 14.70 -1.24
N PHE A 174 -3.45 14.39 0.04
CA PHE A 174 -4.40 15.15 0.85
C PHE A 174 -3.91 16.58 1.13
N LEU A 175 -2.60 16.76 1.37
CA LEU A 175 -1.99 18.06 1.53
C LEU A 175 -2.19 18.94 0.29
N GLU A 176 -1.92 18.38 -0.88
CA GLU A 176 -1.99 19.14 -2.15
C GLU A 176 -3.42 19.39 -2.59
N THR A 177 -4.26 18.36 -2.55
CA THR A 177 -5.63 18.42 -3.10
C THR A 177 -6.63 19.06 -2.14
N VAL A 178 -6.51 18.77 -0.84
CA VAL A 178 -7.52 19.19 0.15
C VAL A 178 -7.05 20.38 0.98
N ILE A 179 -5.86 20.31 1.57
CA ILE A 179 -5.40 21.43 2.43
C ILE A 179 -5.08 22.65 1.58
N ARG A 180 -4.41 22.47 0.45
CA ARG A 180 -4.05 23.53 -0.50
C ARG A 180 -5.10 23.75 -1.59
N LEU A 181 -6.19 23.00 -1.58
CA LEU A 181 -7.27 23.06 -2.57
C LEU A 181 -6.77 23.00 -4.03
N GLY A 182 -5.71 22.20 -4.28
CA GLY A 182 -5.06 22.06 -5.58
C GLY A 182 -4.18 23.24 -6.01
N SER A 183 -4.00 24.26 -5.17
CA SER A 183 -3.17 25.41 -5.49
C SER A 183 -1.68 25.13 -5.28
N THR A 184 -0.86 25.26 -6.31
CA THR A 184 0.61 25.16 -6.23
C THR A 184 1.25 26.38 -5.55
N GLU A 185 0.54 27.50 -5.46
CA GLU A 185 0.98 28.74 -4.81
C GLU A 185 0.79 28.65 -3.28
N ASP A 186 -0.22 27.92 -2.80
CA ASP A 186 -0.48 27.73 -1.37
C ASP A 186 0.64 26.88 -0.75
N LYS A 187 1.33 27.41 0.26
CA LYS A 187 2.38 26.71 1.01
C LYS A 187 1.92 26.24 2.38
N SER A 188 0.59 26.25 2.62
CA SER A 188 0.01 25.73 3.86
C SER A 188 0.43 24.28 4.10
N ILE A 189 0.56 23.96 5.37
CA ILE A 189 0.88 22.62 5.86
C ILE A 189 -0.17 22.20 6.89
N PHE A 190 -0.15 20.95 7.28
CA PHE A 190 -0.94 20.47 8.40
C PHE A 190 -0.62 21.24 9.69
N SER A 191 -1.63 21.53 10.50
CA SER A 191 -1.46 22.09 11.84
C SER A 191 -0.51 21.24 12.67
N ALA A 192 0.33 21.87 13.49
CA ALA A 192 1.36 21.21 14.28
C ALA A 192 0.81 20.21 15.33
N ASP A 193 -0.47 20.33 15.69
CA ASP A 193 -1.18 19.42 16.59
C ASP A 193 -1.87 18.24 15.86
N THR A 194 -1.64 18.08 14.55
CA THR A 194 -2.10 16.92 13.80
C THR A 194 -1.28 15.68 14.17
N LEU A 195 -1.94 14.62 14.60
CA LEU A 195 -1.30 13.35 14.95
C LEU A 195 -1.01 12.56 13.68
N LEU A 196 0.24 12.14 13.52
CA LEU A 196 0.70 11.37 12.35
C LEU A 196 0.74 9.88 12.69
N LEU A 197 0.04 9.07 11.92
CA LEU A 197 -0.07 7.62 12.11
C LEU A 197 0.61 6.86 10.98
N PRO A 198 1.28 5.73 11.28
CA PRO A 198 2.11 5.03 10.31
C PRO A 198 1.30 4.21 9.29
N SER A 199 0.08 3.78 9.62
CA SER A 199 -0.71 2.88 8.77
C SER A 199 -2.16 3.34 8.57
N SER A 200 -2.81 2.80 7.54
CA SER A 200 -4.23 3.02 7.25
C SER A 200 -5.11 2.45 8.37
N GLU A 201 -4.81 1.24 8.85
CA GLU A 201 -5.53 0.61 9.96
C GLU A 201 -5.43 1.45 11.24
N GLY A 202 -4.28 2.09 11.47
CA GLY A 202 -4.08 2.99 12.62
C GLY A 202 -5.02 4.19 12.59
N ILE A 203 -5.28 4.77 11.40
CA ILE A 203 -6.26 5.86 11.24
C ILE A 203 -7.67 5.36 11.58
N ILE A 204 -8.08 4.20 11.05
CA ILE A 204 -9.41 3.64 11.30
C ILE A 204 -9.60 3.36 12.81
N ALA A 205 -8.64 2.70 13.44
CA ALA A 205 -8.71 2.36 14.86
C ALA A 205 -8.83 3.62 15.75
N GLU A 206 -7.99 4.64 15.50
CA GLU A 206 -8.02 5.86 16.29
C GLU A 206 -9.33 6.65 16.09
N VAL A 207 -9.87 6.71 14.86
CA VAL A 207 -11.17 7.35 14.60
C VAL A 207 -12.30 6.59 15.27
N SER A 208 -12.26 5.25 15.26
CA SER A 208 -13.26 4.40 15.91
C SER A 208 -13.31 4.63 17.42
N ASP A 209 -12.15 4.77 18.08
CA ASP A 209 -12.04 4.87 19.52
C ASP A 209 -12.18 6.30 20.06
N ASN A 210 -12.04 7.32 19.19
CA ASN A 210 -11.98 8.72 19.62
C ASN A 210 -13.16 9.54 19.05
N PRO A 211 -14.18 9.88 19.89
CA PRO A 211 -15.35 10.66 19.46
C PRO A 211 -15.03 12.06 18.92
N ASN A 212 -13.82 12.56 19.18
CA ASN A 212 -13.37 13.89 18.75
C ASN A 212 -12.57 13.85 17.44
N ALA A 213 -12.22 12.65 16.94
CA ALA A 213 -11.32 12.49 15.82
C ALA A 213 -11.98 12.79 14.47
N ILE A 214 -11.16 13.36 13.58
CA ILE A 214 -11.34 13.37 12.14
C ILE A 214 -10.09 12.75 11.51
N GLY A 215 -10.31 11.81 10.60
CA GLY A 215 -9.25 11.16 9.83
C GLY A 215 -9.62 11.11 8.36
N TYR A 216 -8.71 10.57 7.57
CA TYR A 216 -8.95 10.28 6.16
C TYR A 216 -8.10 9.10 5.72
N ASP A 217 -8.64 8.25 4.86
CA ASP A 217 -7.89 7.17 4.23
C ASP A 217 -8.60 6.68 2.95
N GLY A 218 -7.98 5.74 2.24
CA GLY A 218 -8.58 5.10 1.07
C GLY A 218 -9.89 4.38 1.41
N LEU A 219 -10.85 4.43 0.47
CA LEU A 219 -12.18 3.83 0.65
C LEU A 219 -12.13 2.34 0.99
N GLY A 220 -11.14 1.60 0.47
CA GLY A 220 -10.93 0.18 0.76
C GLY A 220 -10.61 -0.15 2.22
N TYR A 221 -10.30 0.85 3.05
CA TYR A 221 -10.05 0.67 4.50
C TYR A 221 -11.24 1.06 5.37
N VAL A 222 -12.28 1.65 4.78
CA VAL A 222 -13.45 2.09 5.56
C VAL A 222 -14.24 0.89 6.05
N THR A 223 -14.42 0.81 7.35
CA THR A 223 -15.17 -0.25 8.05
C THR A 223 -16.42 0.32 8.72
N PRO A 224 -17.38 -0.52 9.16
CA PRO A 224 -18.57 -0.05 9.90
C PRO A 224 -18.28 0.65 11.23
N GLU A 225 -17.08 0.51 11.78
CA GLU A 225 -16.65 1.17 13.03
C GLU A 225 -16.42 2.67 12.88
N VAL A 226 -16.38 3.20 11.65
CA VAL A 226 -16.21 4.63 11.39
C VAL A 226 -17.33 5.16 10.50
N LYS A 227 -17.62 6.45 10.64
CA LYS A 227 -18.61 7.13 9.81
C LYS A 227 -17.95 7.96 8.72
N THR A 228 -18.33 7.72 7.48
CA THR A 228 -17.89 8.51 6.34
C THR A 228 -18.69 9.80 6.22
N VAL A 229 -18.00 10.90 5.97
CA VAL A 229 -18.58 12.24 5.76
C VAL A 229 -18.82 12.49 4.27
N SER A 230 -19.99 12.98 3.91
CA SER A 230 -20.27 13.41 2.53
C SER A 230 -19.56 14.73 2.24
N LEU A 231 -18.96 14.85 1.06
CA LEU A 231 -18.15 16.01 0.68
C LEU A 231 -18.78 16.82 -0.46
N ALA A 232 -18.74 18.15 -0.33
CA ALA A 232 -18.99 19.06 -1.42
C ALA A 232 -17.72 19.80 -1.83
N LYS A 233 -17.53 20.07 -3.11
CA LYS A 233 -16.37 20.85 -3.61
C LYS A 233 -16.35 22.24 -3.05
N SER A 234 -17.53 22.87 -2.98
CA SER A 234 -17.72 24.21 -2.44
C SER A 234 -19.10 24.36 -1.80
N ALA A 235 -19.33 25.45 -1.08
CA ALA A 235 -20.62 25.76 -0.47
C ALA A 235 -21.71 25.89 -1.54
N GLY A 236 -22.84 25.21 -1.32
CA GLY A 236 -23.98 25.21 -2.25
C GLY A 236 -23.94 24.13 -3.32
N GLU A 237 -22.83 23.38 -3.45
CA GLU A 237 -22.76 22.18 -4.28
C GLU A 237 -23.29 20.92 -3.56
N PRO A 238 -23.66 19.87 -4.31
CA PRO A 238 -24.12 18.62 -3.72
C PRO A 238 -23.06 17.98 -2.81
N TYR A 239 -23.50 17.43 -1.69
CA TYR A 239 -22.68 16.61 -0.82
C TYR A 239 -22.71 15.16 -1.29
N ILE A 240 -21.57 14.62 -1.66
CA ILE A 240 -21.39 13.28 -2.26
C ILE A 240 -20.68 12.37 -1.28
N LEU A 241 -21.22 11.16 -1.06
CA LEU A 241 -20.52 10.08 -0.35
C LEU A 241 -19.53 9.38 -1.29
N PRO A 242 -18.37 8.96 -0.78
CA PRO A 242 -17.46 8.14 -1.56
C PRO A 242 -18.07 6.76 -1.84
N SER A 243 -17.99 6.35 -3.08
CA SER A 243 -18.36 5.00 -3.54
C SER A 243 -17.66 4.73 -4.87
N ALA A 244 -17.58 3.45 -5.27
CA ALA A 244 -17.06 3.10 -6.60
C ALA A 244 -17.81 3.88 -7.70
N GLN A 245 -19.14 3.95 -7.62
CA GLN A 245 -19.95 4.63 -8.62
C GLN A 245 -19.68 6.14 -8.68
N THR A 246 -19.56 6.82 -7.53
CA THR A 246 -19.32 8.28 -7.50
C THR A 246 -17.88 8.63 -7.93
N VAL A 247 -16.93 7.70 -7.81
CA VAL A 247 -15.59 7.82 -8.37
C VAL A 247 -15.61 7.65 -9.90
N ILE A 248 -16.26 6.60 -10.39
CA ILE A 248 -16.40 6.33 -11.84
C ILE A 248 -17.09 7.51 -12.54
N ASN A 249 -18.14 8.04 -11.93
CA ASN A 249 -18.90 9.19 -12.47
C ASN A 249 -18.16 10.54 -12.32
N LYS A 250 -17.00 10.56 -11.61
CA LYS A 250 -16.24 11.78 -11.29
C LYS A 250 -17.05 12.81 -10.47
N GLU A 251 -17.99 12.30 -9.68
CA GLU A 251 -18.84 13.11 -8.79
C GLU A 251 -18.16 13.36 -7.45
N TYR A 252 -17.47 12.35 -6.90
CA TYR A 252 -16.75 12.46 -5.63
C TYR A 252 -15.51 13.37 -5.77
N PRO A 253 -15.33 14.39 -4.91
CA PRO A 253 -14.36 15.45 -5.17
C PRO A 253 -12.90 15.08 -4.95
N ILE A 254 -12.61 14.04 -4.16
CA ILE A 254 -11.24 13.62 -3.82
C ILE A 254 -11.01 12.14 -4.14
N SER A 255 -10.72 11.87 -5.41
CA SER A 255 -10.36 10.55 -5.94
C SER A 255 -9.04 10.63 -6.69
N ARG A 256 -8.32 9.50 -6.72
CA ARG A 256 -6.98 9.41 -7.32
C ARG A 256 -6.75 8.05 -7.97
N HIS A 257 -5.72 7.98 -8.79
CA HIS A 257 -5.15 6.71 -9.22
C HIS A 257 -4.27 6.10 -8.14
N LEU A 258 -4.21 4.77 -8.16
CA LEU A 258 -3.22 3.97 -7.46
C LEU A 258 -2.29 3.36 -8.49
N PHE A 259 -1.00 3.34 -8.17
CA PHE A 259 0.04 3.03 -9.13
C PHE A 259 0.97 1.92 -8.65
N MET A 260 1.52 1.20 -9.60
CA MET A 260 2.75 0.44 -9.46
C MET A 260 3.79 1.00 -10.44
N TYR A 261 5.02 1.11 -9.99
CA TYR A 261 6.15 1.57 -10.80
C TYR A 261 7.22 0.49 -10.85
N SER A 262 7.70 0.18 -12.06
CA SER A 262 8.81 -0.73 -12.30
C SER A 262 10.10 0.02 -12.58
N ARG A 263 11.24 -0.66 -12.38
CA ARG A 263 12.57 -0.12 -12.67
C ARG A 263 12.91 -0.28 -14.15
N GLY A 264 12.33 0.59 -15.01
CA GLY A 264 12.39 0.47 -16.46
C GLY A 264 11.37 -0.54 -17.01
N GLN A 265 11.55 -1.00 -18.23
CA GLN A 265 10.63 -1.93 -18.89
C GLN A 265 10.67 -3.29 -18.18
N PRO A 266 9.56 -3.76 -17.58
CA PRO A 266 9.53 -5.02 -16.86
C PRO A 266 9.79 -6.21 -17.79
N GLN A 267 10.42 -7.26 -17.29
CA GLN A 267 10.78 -8.46 -18.02
C GLN A 267 10.34 -9.72 -17.26
N GLY A 268 10.23 -10.84 -17.96
CA GLY A 268 9.99 -12.16 -17.35
C GLY A 268 8.79 -12.19 -16.41
N ALA A 269 8.98 -12.66 -15.18
CA ALA A 269 7.93 -12.81 -14.17
C ALA A 269 7.33 -11.47 -13.71
N GLU A 270 8.16 -10.43 -13.56
CA GLU A 270 7.69 -9.09 -13.20
C GLU A 270 6.69 -8.55 -14.25
N LYS A 271 7.03 -8.68 -15.53
CA LYS A 271 6.14 -8.29 -16.62
C LYS A 271 4.83 -9.07 -16.60
N ALA A 272 4.91 -10.40 -16.47
CA ALA A 272 3.73 -11.26 -16.44
C ALA A 272 2.80 -10.92 -15.27
N TYR A 273 3.38 -10.65 -14.09
CA TYR A 273 2.62 -10.25 -12.91
C TYR A 273 1.92 -8.89 -13.10
N LEU A 274 2.63 -7.87 -13.60
CA LEU A 274 2.03 -6.55 -13.85
C LEU A 274 0.93 -6.61 -14.94
N GLU A 275 1.13 -7.41 -15.99
CA GLU A 275 0.09 -7.63 -17.01
C GLU A 275 -1.13 -8.36 -16.43
N TRP A 276 -0.93 -9.35 -15.55
CA TRP A 276 -2.02 -10.04 -14.87
C TRP A 276 -2.81 -9.11 -13.93
N ILE A 277 -2.15 -8.21 -13.18
CA ILE A 277 -2.82 -7.21 -12.33
C ILE A 277 -3.83 -6.39 -13.13
N LEU A 278 -3.58 -6.12 -14.40
CA LEU A 278 -4.48 -5.39 -15.29
C LEU A 278 -5.58 -6.26 -15.90
N SER A 279 -5.61 -7.56 -15.63
CA SER A 279 -6.63 -8.48 -16.14
C SER A 279 -7.97 -8.32 -15.42
N PRO A 280 -9.10 -8.75 -16.04
CA PRO A 280 -10.41 -8.74 -15.38
C PRO A 280 -10.44 -9.53 -14.06
N GLU A 281 -9.69 -10.63 -13.98
CA GLU A 281 -9.59 -11.46 -12.77
C GLU A 281 -8.98 -10.67 -11.61
N ALA A 282 -7.83 -10.05 -11.82
CA ALA A 282 -7.17 -9.25 -10.79
C ALA A 282 -7.96 -7.98 -10.45
N GLN A 283 -8.68 -7.40 -11.41
CA GLN A 283 -9.54 -6.24 -11.20
C GLN A 283 -10.84 -6.58 -10.44
N ALA A 284 -11.28 -7.85 -10.43
CA ALA A 284 -12.35 -8.30 -9.53
C ALA A 284 -11.92 -8.18 -8.06
N ILE A 285 -10.66 -8.51 -7.73
CA ILE A 285 -10.11 -8.36 -6.38
C ILE A 285 -10.09 -6.89 -5.94
N VAL A 286 -9.85 -5.95 -6.88
CA VAL A 286 -9.94 -4.50 -6.59
C VAL A 286 -11.34 -4.15 -6.06
N THR A 287 -12.38 -4.66 -6.72
CA THR A 287 -13.78 -4.42 -6.33
C THR A 287 -14.11 -5.09 -5.00
N GLU A 288 -13.67 -6.33 -4.77
CA GLU A 288 -13.89 -7.08 -3.53
C GLU A 288 -13.31 -6.37 -2.31
N LEU A 289 -12.17 -5.70 -2.47
CA LEU A 289 -11.50 -4.95 -1.41
C LEU A 289 -11.98 -3.49 -1.30
N GLY A 290 -13.06 -3.10 -1.99
CA GLY A 290 -13.67 -1.78 -1.87
C GLY A 290 -12.94 -0.67 -2.62
N PHE A 291 -11.94 -0.99 -3.45
CA PHE A 291 -11.34 -0.06 -4.38
C PHE A 291 -12.12 0.00 -5.70
N VAL A 292 -11.73 0.89 -6.59
CA VAL A 292 -12.42 1.09 -7.86
C VAL A 292 -11.54 0.56 -9.00
N PRO A 293 -12.01 -0.44 -9.76
CA PRO A 293 -11.22 -1.03 -10.84
C PRO A 293 -10.99 -0.02 -11.98
N ILE A 294 -9.88 -0.19 -12.69
CA ILE A 294 -9.57 0.60 -13.90
C ILE A 294 -10.33 0.10 -15.12
N ILE A 295 -10.75 -1.17 -15.11
CA ILE A 295 -11.59 -1.79 -16.13
C ILE A 295 -12.92 -2.10 -15.45
N PRO A 296 -14.08 -1.66 -16.00
CA PRO A 296 -15.38 -2.02 -15.44
C PRO A 296 -15.51 -3.55 -15.41
N THR A 297 -15.75 -4.11 -14.24
CA THR A 297 -16.17 -5.52 -14.11
C THR A 297 -17.64 -5.59 -14.48
N GLU A 298 -17.98 -6.38 -15.48
CA GLU A 298 -19.38 -6.64 -15.94
C GLU A 298 -20.23 -7.28 -14.83
#